data_71d79aad0740a6879b99f72bd390fd86
#
_entry.id   71d79aad0740a6879b99f72bd390fd86
#
_cell.length_a   1.000
_cell.length_b   1.000
_cell.length_c   1.000
_cell.angle_alpha   90.00
_cell.angle_beta   90.00
_cell.angle_gamma   90.00
#
_symmetry.space_group_name_H-M   'P 1'
#
loop_
_entity.id
_entity.type
_entity.pdbx_description
1 polymer ?
#
loop_
_entity_poly.entity_id
_entity_poly.type
_entity_poly.pdbx_seq_one_letter_code
_entity_poly.pdbx_strand_id
1 'polypeptide(L)'
;MKKMKEIYKDSLKELLNTRNMVLCGLMAALAVVLSLVASIDIGPYIRVGFSGLPNRVVECLFGPVTGCLFGGMLDVLKYILKPSGPFFFGFTFNVMVAGLIYGTLLYRNPVTVKRIVAAEFLTKLLVNCLLNTLWISMLYGKGFFAILPLRVLKNAIMLPIDSCILYFTLTYMKKLVSKLGDFSRNRKYPV
;
A
#
# COMPACT_ATOMS: atom_id res chain seq x y z
N MET A 1 -11.78 -17.44 -11.78
CA MET A 1 -11.03 -18.11 -10.70
C MET A 1 -9.63 -18.54 -11.11
N LYS A 2 -9.37 -19.16 -12.30
CA LYS A 2 -8.01 -19.55 -12.75
C LYS A 2 -7.03 -18.37 -12.78
N LYS A 3 -7.40 -17.23 -13.36
CA LYS A 3 -6.54 -16.02 -13.48
C LYS A 3 -6.10 -15.45 -12.12
N MET A 4 -6.96 -15.50 -11.10
CA MET A 4 -6.57 -15.05 -9.74
C MET A 4 -5.54 -15.99 -9.10
N LYS A 5 -5.74 -17.31 -9.18
CA LYS A 5 -4.76 -18.28 -8.65
C LYS A 5 -3.38 -18.12 -9.29
N GLU A 6 -3.32 -17.84 -10.60
CA GLU A 6 -2.08 -17.57 -11.32
C GLU A 6 -1.39 -16.30 -10.79
N ILE A 7 -2.14 -15.21 -10.57
CA ILE A 7 -1.62 -13.96 -10.01
C ILE A 7 -0.92 -14.21 -8.65
N TYR A 8 -1.55 -14.96 -7.76
CA TYR A 8 -1.00 -15.26 -6.44
C TYR A 8 0.24 -16.17 -6.53
N LYS A 9 0.20 -17.20 -7.38
CA LYS A 9 1.33 -18.11 -7.59
C LYS A 9 2.54 -17.39 -8.20
N ASP A 10 2.29 -16.50 -9.14
CA ASP A 10 3.34 -15.70 -9.77
C ASP A 10 3.94 -14.68 -8.80
N SER A 11 3.10 -14.04 -7.97
CA SER A 11 3.57 -13.13 -6.91
C SER A 11 4.49 -13.83 -5.90
N LEU A 12 4.20 -15.09 -5.55
CA LEU A 12 5.09 -15.92 -4.72
C LEU A 12 6.45 -16.15 -5.37
N LYS A 13 6.49 -16.42 -6.69
CA LYS A 13 7.76 -16.60 -7.42
C LYS A 13 8.58 -15.31 -7.47
N GLU A 14 7.91 -14.15 -7.52
CA GLU A 14 8.58 -12.86 -7.48
C GLU A 14 9.31 -12.63 -6.14
N LEU A 15 8.75 -13.11 -5.04
CA LEU A 15 9.37 -13.02 -3.72
C LEU A 15 10.70 -13.78 -3.64
N LEU A 16 10.81 -14.91 -4.34
CA LEU A 16 12.00 -15.77 -4.34
C LEU A 16 13.13 -15.24 -5.22
N ASN A 17 12.88 -14.21 -6.02
CA ASN A 17 13.89 -13.63 -6.90
C ASN A 17 14.76 -12.62 -6.13
N THR A 18 16.06 -12.87 -6.06
CA THR A 18 17.04 -12.02 -5.35
C THR A 18 17.01 -10.56 -5.81
N ARG A 19 16.85 -10.30 -7.10
CA ARG A 19 16.74 -8.92 -7.63
C ARG A 19 15.51 -8.20 -7.09
N ASN A 20 14.39 -8.89 -6.99
CA ASN A 20 13.14 -8.33 -6.45
C ASN A 20 13.26 -8.08 -4.94
N MET A 21 13.95 -8.96 -4.22
CA MET A 21 14.26 -8.75 -2.79
C MET A 21 15.11 -7.51 -2.57
N VAL A 22 16.14 -7.28 -3.39
CA VAL A 22 16.97 -6.07 -3.31
C VAL A 22 16.13 -4.82 -3.57
N LEU A 23 15.26 -4.85 -4.57
CA LEU A 23 14.35 -3.73 -4.83
C LEU A 23 13.34 -3.50 -3.70
N CYS A 24 12.81 -4.56 -3.12
CA CYS A 24 11.98 -4.44 -1.92
C CYS A 24 12.76 -3.80 -0.77
N GLY A 25 14.02 -4.18 -0.56
CA GLY A 25 14.90 -3.57 0.44
C GLY A 25 15.10 -2.07 0.20
N LEU A 26 15.38 -1.65 -1.05
CA LEU A 26 15.49 -0.24 -1.40
C LEU A 26 14.18 0.52 -1.19
N MET A 27 13.05 -0.07 -1.57
CA MET A 27 11.73 0.53 -1.34
C MET A 27 11.39 0.60 0.15
N ALA A 28 11.83 -0.37 0.96
CA ALA A 28 11.67 -0.32 2.41
C ALA A 28 12.49 0.83 3.02
N ALA A 29 13.74 0.98 2.64
CA ALA A 29 14.58 2.09 3.08
C ALA A 29 13.96 3.44 2.71
N LEU A 30 13.50 3.60 1.47
CA LEU A 30 12.81 4.81 1.02
C LEU A 30 11.53 5.09 1.82
N ALA A 31 10.73 4.05 2.10
CA ALA A 31 9.50 4.19 2.88
C ALA A 31 9.78 4.59 4.34
N VAL A 32 10.86 4.09 4.93
CA VAL A 32 11.29 4.47 6.27
C VAL A 32 11.73 5.95 6.28
N VAL A 33 12.58 6.37 5.35
CA VAL A 33 13.00 7.77 5.23
C VAL A 33 11.80 8.69 5.06
N LEU A 34 10.88 8.36 4.15
CA LEU A 34 9.65 9.13 3.96
C LEU A 34 8.75 9.15 5.21
N SER A 35 8.77 8.10 6.02
CA SER A 35 7.99 8.08 7.27
C SER A 35 8.57 8.99 8.33
N LEU A 36 9.88 9.21 8.32
CA LEU A 36 10.55 10.09 9.27
C LEU A 36 10.46 11.57 8.85
N VAL A 37 10.66 11.84 7.56
CA VAL A 37 10.78 13.21 7.03
C VAL A 37 9.44 13.77 6.54
N ALA A 38 8.61 12.96 5.88
CA ALA A 38 7.41 13.40 5.16
C ALA A 38 6.12 12.87 5.78
N SER A 39 6.05 12.71 7.10
CA SER A 39 4.82 12.37 7.81
C SER A 39 4.40 13.50 8.75
N ILE A 40 3.17 13.97 8.59
CA ILE A 40 2.54 14.97 9.45
C ILE A 40 1.42 14.27 10.22
N ASP A 41 1.54 14.25 11.53
CA ASP A 41 0.51 13.72 12.41
C ASP A 41 -0.40 14.88 12.85
N ILE A 42 -1.67 14.84 12.43
CA ILE A 42 -2.69 15.83 12.76
C ILE A 42 -3.57 15.24 13.86
N GLY A 43 -3.15 15.42 15.12
CA GLY A 43 -3.80 14.82 16.27
C GLY A 43 -3.63 13.28 16.33
N PRO A 44 -4.27 12.63 17.32
CA PRO A 44 -4.07 11.20 17.57
C PRO A 44 -4.74 10.28 16.55
N TYR A 45 -5.59 10.81 15.66
CA TYR A 45 -6.44 9.99 14.77
C TYR A 45 -6.11 10.13 13.28
N ILE A 46 -5.37 11.17 12.89
CA ILE A 46 -5.15 11.50 11.48
C ILE A 46 -3.65 11.60 11.22
N ARG A 47 -3.14 10.68 10.41
CA ARG A 47 -1.78 10.74 9.86
C ARG A 47 -1.86 10.96 8.35
N VAL A 48 -1.14 11.95 7.86
CA VAL A 48 -0.95 12.22 6.44
C VAL A 48 0.53 12.04 6.12
N GLY A 49 0.86 11.18 5.19
CA GLY A 49 2.26 10.93 4.84
C GLY A 49 2.42 10.14 3.54
N PHE A 50 3.52 10.40 2.87
CA PHE A 50 3.86 9.76 1.60
C PHE A 50 4.55 8.40 1.76
N SER A 51 4.77 7.95 2.99
CA SER A 51 5.48 6.69 3.31
C SER A 51 4.75 5.43 2.82
N GLY A 52 3.51 5.56 2.36
CA GLY A 52 2.75 4.48 1.72
C GLY A 52 3.06 4.28 0.24
N LEU A 53 3.62 5.29 -0.45
CA LEU A 53 3.87 5.21 -1.89
C LEU A 53 4.82 4.07 -2.28
N PRO A 54 5.97 3.83 -1.60
CA PRO A 54 6.82 2.68 -1.90
C PRO A 54 6.11 1.34 -1.77
N ASN A 55 5.18 1.19 -0.79
CA ASN A 55 4.36 -0.02 -0.68
C ASN A 55 3.53 -0.24 -1.94
N ARG A 56 2.87 0.81 -2.45
CA ARG A 56 2.05 0.76 -3.67
C ARG A 56 2.87 0.39 -4.91
N VAL A 57 4.12 0.85 -4.98
CA VAL A 57 5.06 0.48 -6.04
C VAL A 57 5.39 -1.02 -5.97
N VAL A 58 5.74 -1.53 -4.79
CA VAL A 58 6.03 -2.95 -4.57
C VAL A 58 4.81 -3.82 -4.90
N GLU A 59 3.62 -3.45 -4.44
CA GLU A 59 2.35 -4.14 -4.69
C GLU A 59 2.01 -4.20 -6.19
N CYS A 60 2.25 -3.12 -6.91
CA CYS A 60 2.04 -3.04 -8.36
C CYS A 60 3.06 -3.86 -9.16
N LEU A 61 4.31 -3.89 -8.74
CA LEU A 61 5.40 -4.57 -9.46
C LEU A 61 5.46 -6.07 -9.15
N PHE A 62 5.30 -6.45 -7.89
CA PHE A 62 5.54 -7.83 -7.42
C PHE A 62 4.27 -8.58 -6.99
N GLY A 63 3.14 -7.88 -6.95
CA GLY A 63 1.83 -8.50 -6.76
C GLY A 63 1.37 -8.63 -5.30
N PRO A 64 0.21 -9.30 -5.09
CA PRO A 64 -0.50 -9.27 -3.82
C PRO A 64 0.23 -9.97 -2.67
N VAL A 65 0.87 -11.11 -2.92
CA VAL A 65 1.54 -11.87 -1.84
C VAL A 65 2.78 -11.13 -1.36
N THR A 66 3.63 -10.71 -2.31
CA THR A 66 4.82 -9.92 -2.00
C THR A 66 4.44 -8.61 -1.31
N GLY A 67 3.41 -7.90 -1.81
CA GLY A 67 2.92 -6.66 -1.24
C GLY A 67 2.36 -6.82 0.19
N CYS A 68 1.63 -7.91 0.44
CA CYS A 68 1.11 -8.24 1.76
C CYS A 68 2.23 -8.46 2.78
N LEU A 69 3.20 -9.32 2.47
CA LEU A 69 4.33 -9.61 3.35
C LEU A 69 5.23 -8.39 3.54
N PHE A 70 5.57 -7.71 2.45
CA PHE A 70 6.36 -6.49 2.48
C PHE A 70 5.70 -5.40 3.34
N GLY A 71 4.41 -5.16 3.15
CA GLY A 71 3.63 -4.19 3.91
C GLY A 71 3.62 -4.49 5.40
N GLY A 72 3.38 -5.76 5.78
CA GLY A 72 3.40 -6.20 7.17
C GLY A 72 4.76 -6.03 7.84
N MET A 73 5.83 -6.49 7.18
CA MET A 73 7.21 -6.33 7.70
C MET A 73 7.60 -4.85 7.83
N LEU A 74 7.26 -4.05 6.83
CA LEU A 74 7.58 -2.63 6.83
C LEU A 74 6.81 -1.84 7.90
N ASP A 75 5.57 -2.21 8.19
CA ASP A 75 4.78 -1.59 9.26
C ASP A 75 5.42 -1.83 10.63
N VAL A 76 5.80 -3.08 10.92
CA VAL A 76 6.54 -3.43 12.15
C VAL A 76 7.87 -2.67 12.23
N LEU A 77 8.63 -2.61 11.13
CA LEU A 77 9.90 -1.89 11.08
C LEU A 77 9.71 -0.39 11.36
N LYS A 78 8.72 0.25 10.75
CA LYS A 78 8.41 1.66 11.00
C LYS A 78 8.00 1.91 12.43
N TYR A 79 7.26 0.99 13.04
CA TYR A 79 6.87 1.09 14.44
C TYR A 79 8.08 1.03 15.38
N ILE A 80 9.04 0.13 15.13
CA ILE A 80 10.27 0.03 15.92
C ILE A 80 11.10 1.31 15.82
N LEU A 81 11.19 1.91 14.62
CA LEU A 81 11.99 3.12 14.38
C LEU A 81 11.32 4.41 14.88
N LYS A 82 10.00 4.50 14.79
CA LYS A 82 9.21 5.66 15.22
C LYS A 82 7.90 5.19 15.85
N PRO A 83 7.93 4.79 17.13
CA PRO A 83 6.71 4.37 17.83
C PRO A 83 5.74 5.54 17.94
N SER A 84 4.53 5.40 17.44
CA SER A 84 3.46 6.39 17.51
C SER A 84 2.23 5.79 18.19
N GLY A 85 2.29 5.65 19.51
CA GLY A 85 1.26 5.02 20.32
C GLY A 85 1.52 3.55 20.67
N PRO A 86 0.59 2.84 21.30
CA PRO A 86 0.72 1.42 21.61
C PRO A 86 0.73 0.57 20.33
N PHE A 87 1.58 -0.46 20.31
CA PHE A 87 1.59 -1.42 19.22
C PHE A 87 0.28 -2.21 19.21
N PHE A 88 -0.37 -2.25 18.07
CA PHE A 88 -1.58 -3.04 17.89
C PHE A 88 -1.53 -3.77 16.55
N PHE A 89 -1.56 -5.09 16.60
CA PHE A 89 -1.42 -5.95 15.42
C PHE A 89 -2.48 -5.70 14.35
N GLY A 90 -3.65 -5.17 14.72
CA GLY A 90 -4.70 -4.80 13.79
C GLY A 90 -4.28 -3.76 12.75
N PHE A 91 -3.35 -2.86 13.08
CA PHE A 91 -2.82 -1.88 12.11
C PHE A 91 -1.91 -2.56 11.09
N THR A 92 -1.07 -3.49 11.52
CA THR A 92 -0.26 -4.31 10.61
C THR A 92 -1.13 -5.15 9.68
N PHE A 93 -2.21 -5.75 10.22
CA PHE A 93 -3.19 -6.47 9.41
C PHE A 93 -3.85 -5.57 8.36
N ASN A 94 -4.16 -4.32 8.69
CA ASN A 94 -4.69 -3.34 7.75
C ASN A 94 -3.75 -3.13 6.55
N VAL A 95 -2.45 -2.98 6.80
CA VAL A 95 -1.44 -2.80 5.74
C VAL A 95 -1.33 -4.05 4.88
N MET A 96 -1.40 -5.23 5.47
CA MET A 96 -1.41 -6.50 4.74
C MET A 96 -2.63 -6.64 3.83
N VAL A 97 -3.83 -6.33 4.33
CA VAL A 97 -5.08 -6.33 3.54
C VAL A 97 -5.01 -5.30 2.41
N ALA A 98 -4.51 -4.10 2.68
CA ALA A 98 -4.29 -3.10 1.65
C ALA A 98 -3.35 -3.63 0.55
N GLY A 99 -2.25 -4.28 0.92
CA GLY A 99 -1.30 -4.91 -0.01
C GLY A 99 -1.96 -5.95 -0.92
N LEU A 100 -2.87 -6.76 -0.38
CA LEU A 100 -3.67 -7.70 -1.17
C LEU A 100 -4.58 -6.99 -2.16
N ILE A 101 -5.29 -5.93 -1.75
CA ILE A 101 -6.22 -5.18 -2.61
C ILE A 101 -5.46 -4.53 -3.77
N TYR A 102 -4.41 -3.74 -3.48
CA TYR A 102 -3.65 -3.07 -4.53
C TYR A 102 -2.92 -4.06 -5.44
N GLY A 103 -2.30 -5.09 -4.87
CA GLY A 103 -1.63 -6.12 -5.65
C GLY A 103 -2.56 -6.87 -6.58
N THR A 104 -3.79 -7.20 -6.17
CA THR A 104 -4.75 -7.89 -7.04
C THR A 104 -5.26 -7.01 -8.17
N LEU A 105 -5.44 -5.71 -7.94
CA LEU A 105 -6.00 -4.79 -8.93
C LEU A 105 -4.94 -4.22 -9.88
N LEU A 106 -3.70 -3.98 -9.41
CA LEU A 106 -2.67 -3.27 -10.17
C LEU A 106 -1.59 -4.20 -10.76
N TYR A 107 -1.33 -5.37 -10.15
CA TYR A 107 -0.30 -6.29 -10.63
C TYR A 107 -0.68 -6.88 -11.98
N ARG A 108 0.30 -6.87 -12.93
CA ARG A 108 0.13 -7.35 -14.31
C ARG A 108 -1.04 -6.71 -15.07
N ASN A 109 -1.51 -5.57 -14.62
CA ASN A 109 -2.55 -4.81 -15.28
C ASN A 109 -2.01 -3.45 -15.77
N PRO A 110 -2.58 -2.86 -16.85
CA PRO A 110 -2.22 -1.52 -17.26
C PRO A 110 -2.57 -0.51 -16.15
N VAL A 111 -1.69 0.47 -15.94
CA VAL A 111 -1.92 1.56 -14.99
C VAL A 111 -2.94 2.50 -15.60
N THR A 112 -4.20 2.31 -15.24
CA THR A 112 -5.31 3.14 -15.70
C THR A 112 -5.87 3.91 -14.50
N VAL A 113 -6.25 5.15 -14.70
CA VAL A 113 -6.86 5.99 -13.64
C VAL A 113 -8.05 5.27 -12.98
N LYS A 114 -8.91 4.64 -13.78
CA LYS A 114 -10.08 3.88 -13.26
C LYS A 114 -9.70 2.78 -12.27
N ARG A 115 -8.62 2.02 -12.54
CA ARG A 115 -8.16 0.94 -11.66
C ARG A 115 -7.51 1.47 -10.39
N ILE A 116 -6.76 2.57 -10.50
CA ILE A 116 -6.17 3.23 -9.33
C ILE A 116 -7.27 3.77 -8.43
N VAL A 117 -8.23 4.50 -8.98
CA VAL A 117 -9.37 5.01 -8.19
C VAL A 117 -10.16 3.87 -7.56
N ALA A 118 -10.37 2.77 -8.26
CA ALA A 118 -11.06 1.60 -7.70
C ALA A 118 -10.25 0.96 -6.55
N ALA A 119 -8.92 0.84 -6.69
CA ALA A 119 -8.06 0.30 -5.64
C ALA A 119 -8.02 1.21 -4.41
N GLU A 120 -7.87 2.53 -4.63
CA GLU A 120 -7.92 3.55 -3.57
C GLU A 120 -9.29 3.55 -2.86
N PHE A 121 -10.36 3.57 -3.62
CA PHE A 121 -11.72 3.57 -3.06
C PHE A 121 -11.96 2.33 -2.20
N LEU A 122 -11.64 1.15 -2.72
CA LEU A 122 -11.83 -0.11 -2.00
C LEU A 122 -10.98 -0.16 -0.72
N THR A 123 -9.74 0.28 -0.78
CA THR A 123 -8.85 0.33 0.40
C THR A 123 -9.33 1.36 1.41
N LYS A 124 -9.72 2.56 0.97
CA LYS A 124 -10.26 3.58 1.87
C LYS A 124 -11.55 3.13 2.55
N LEU A 125 -12.44 2.47 1.81
CA LEU A 125 -13.69 1.95 2.36
C LEU A 125 -13.44 0.80 3.36
N LEU A 126 -12.76 -0.25 2.94
CA LEU A 126 -12.60 -1.46 3.75
C LEU A 126 -11.55 -1.28 4.85
N VAL A 127 -10.37 -0.74 4.51
CA VAL A 127 -9.27 -0.66 5.46
C VAL A 127 -9.37 0.59 6.32
N ASN A 128 -9.52 1.77 5.71
CA ASN A 128 -9.47 3.02 6.47
C ASN A 128 -10.78 3.34 7.21
N CYS A 129 -11.94 3.14 6.58
CA CYS A 129 -13.22 3.45 7.21
C CYS A 129 -13.72 2.33 8.11
N LEU A 130 -13.63 1.06 7.70
CA LEU A 130 -14.14 -0.05 8.51
C LEU A 130 -13.08 -0.56 9.49
N LEU A 131 -12.04 -1.24 9.02
CA LEU A 131 -11.08 -1.92 9.89
C LEU A 131 -10.36 -0.94 10.83
N ASN A 132 -9.81 0.13 10.29
CA ASN A 132 -9.03 1.08 11.08
C ASN A 132 -9.89 1.83 12.12
N THR A 133 -11.15 2.14 11.79
CA THR A 133 -12.09 2.75 12.75
C THR A 133 -12.45 1.76 13.86
N LEU A 134 -12.64 0.48 13.51
CA LEU A 134 -12.91 -0.58 14.47
C LEU A 134 -11.75 -0.74 15.47
N TRP A 135 -10.52 -0.82 14.99
CA TRP A 135 -9.34 -0.95 15.84
C TRP A 135 -9.15 0.26 16.77
N ILE A 136 -9.36 1.47 16.25
CA ILE A 136 -9.27 2.68 17.08
C ILE A 136 -10.40 2.75 18.10
N SER A 137 -11.62 2.36 17.73
CA SER A 137 -12.73 2.27 18.69
C SER A 137 -12.41 1.30 19.83
N MET A 138 -11.84 0.12 19.52
CA MET A 138 -11.41 -0.86 20.53
C MET A 138 -10.27 -0.33 21.42
N LEU A 139 -9.28 0.32 20.81
CA LEU A 139 -8.06 0.74 21.52
C LEU A 139 -8.29 1.94 22.44
N TYR A 140 -9.11 2.91 22.01
CA TYR A 140 -9.35 4.15 22.74
C TYR A 140 -10.71 4.24 23.41
N GLY A 141 -11.54 3.19 23.34
CA GLY A 141 -12.86 3.16 23.98
C GLY A 141 -13.86 4.17 23.43
N LYS A 142 -13.60 4.76 22.23
CA LYS A 142 -14.51 5.71 21.61
C LYS A 142 -15.52 5.02 20.71
N GLY A 143 -16.77 5.50 20.74
CA GLY A 143 -17.83 4.94 19.90
C GLY A 143 -17.46 4.93 18.41
N PHE A 144 -17.62 3.79 17.77
CA PHE A 144 -17.34 3.60 16.33
C PHE A 144 -18.02 4.68 15.46
N PHE A 145 -19.30 4.95 15.71
CA PHE A 145 -20.09 5.94 14.97
C PHE A 145 -19.67 7.39 15.22
N ALA A 146 -18.98 7.69 16.33
CA ALA A 146 -18.46 9.03 16.60
C ALA A 146 -17.23 9.37 15.74
N ILE A 147 -16.41 8.37 15.42
CA ILE A 147 -15.17 8.54 14.65
C ILE A 147 -15.42 8.41 13.14
N LEU A 148 -16.39 7.59 12.75
CA LEU A 148 -16.64 7.22 11.35
C LEU A 148 -16.90 8.43 10.43
N PRO A 149 -17.76 9.42 10.76
CA PRO A 149 -18.07 10.53 9.86
C PRO A 149 -16.83 11.36 9.48
N LEU A 150 -16.00 11.69 10.48
CA LEU A 150 -14.76 12.43 10.27
C LEU A 150 -13.79 11.70 9.34
N ARG A 151 -13.71 10.37 9.47
CA ARG A 151 -12.86 9.52 8.62
C ARG A 151 -13.39 9.39 7.21
N VAL A 152 -14.69 9.24 7.05
CA VAL A 152 -15.34 9.20 5.73
C VAL A 152 -15.07 10.51 4.99
N LEU A 153 -15.29 11.65 5.64
CA LEU A 153 -15.04 12.96 5.05
C LEU A 153 -13.58 13.13 4.63
N LYS A 154 -12.64 12.81 5.55
CA LYS A 154 -11.20 12.83 5.22
C LYS A 154 -10.87 11.95 4.03
N ASN A 155 -11.30 10.69 4.02
CA ASN A 155 -10.99 9.74 2.96
C ASN A 155 -11.62 10.13 1.62
N ALA A 156 -12.81 10.74 1.62
CA ALA A 156 -13.46 11.27 0.42
C ALA A 156 -12.64 12.42 -0.21
N ILE A 157 -12.18 13.37 0.62
CA ILE A 157 -11.33 14.48 0.15
C ILE A 157 -9.97 13.98 -0.33
N MET A 158 -9.37 13.03 0.37
CA MET A 158 -8.04 12.49 0.02
C MET A 158 -8.06 11.51 -1.16
N LEU A 159 -9.22 10.98 -1.54
CA LEU A 159 -9.32 10.01 -2.63
C LEU A 159 -8.80 10.55 -3.98
N PRO A 160 -9.23 11.72 -4.47
CA PRO A 160 -8.72 12.26 -5.74
C PRO A 160 -7.24 12.62 -5.65
N ILE A 161 -6.78 13.17 -4.51
CA ILE A 161 -5.40 13.59 -4.31
C ILE A 161 -4.48 12.38 -4.34
N ASP A 162 -4.76 11.35 -3.53
CA ASP A 162 -3.96 10.13 -3.46
C ASP A 162 -3.98 9.38 -4.80
N SER A 163 -5.13 9.36 -5.49
CA SER A 163 -5.23 8.73 -6.83
C SER A 163 -4.37 9.44 -7.87
N CYS A 164 -4.31 10.77 -7.88
CA CYS A 164 -3.43 11.53 -8.76
C CYS A 164 -1.96 11.25 -8.45
N ILE A 165 -1.55 11.36 -7.20
CA ILE A 165 -0.18 11.11 -6.77
C ILE A 165 0.24 9.68 -7.14
N LEU A 166 -0.62 8.70 -6.86
CA LEU A 166 -0.34 7.30 -7.16
C LEU A 166 -0.25 7.05 -8.68
N TYR A 167 -1.10 7.69 -9.49
CA TYR A 167 -1.05 7.57 -10.93
C TYR A 167 0.30 8.07 -11.50
N PHE A 168 0.73 9.26 -11.09
CA PHE A 168 2.02 9.81 -11.50
C PHE A 168 3.18 8.93 -11.05
N THR A 169 3.17 8.52 -9.78
CA THR A 169 4.23 7.67 -9.20
C THR A 169 4.35 6.33 -9.94
N LEU A 170 3.24 5.61 -10.14
CA LEU A 170 3.26 4.31 -10.80
C LEU A 170 3.62 4.40 -12.29
N THR A 171 3.14 5.44 -12.99
CA THR A 171 3.48 5.67 -14.40
C THR A 171 4.96 5.96 -14.56
N TYR A 172 5.52 6.82 -13.71
CA TYR A 172 6.94 7.14 -13.72
C TYR A 172 7.81 5.94 -13.37
N MET A 173 7.44 5.21 -12.32
CA MET A 173 8.18 4.00 -11.90
C MET A 173 8.15 2.89 -12.94
N LYS A 174 7.02 2.65 -13.60
CA LYS A 174 6.95 1.68 -14.71
C LYS A 174 7.86 2.10 -15.88
N LYS A 175 7.87 3.38 -16.24
CA LYS A 175 8.77 3.91 -17.28
C LYS A 175 10.24 3.78 -16.91
N LEU A 176 10.58 4.02 -15.64
CA LEU A 176 11.94 3.85 -15.14
C LEU A 176 12.39 2.39 -15.19
N VAL A 177 11.56 1.48 -14.68
CA VAL A 177 11.85 0.04 -14.68
C VAL A 177 11.96 -0.52 -16.11
N SER A 178 11.16 -0.01 -17.06
CA SER A 178 11.29 -0.43 -18.47
C SER A 178 12.59 0.05 -19.12
N LYS A 179 13.10 1.22 -18.71
CA LYS A 179 14.39 1.75 -19.21
C LYS A 179 15.61 1.05 -18.62
N LEU A 180 15.53 0.53 -17.40
CA LEU A 180 16.60 -0.22 -16.75
C LEU A 180 16.80 -1.63 -17.35
N GLY A 181 16.10 -1.94 -18.43
CA GLY A 181 16.25 -3.00 -19.39
C GLY A 181 16.80 -4.33 -18.87
N ASP A 182 16.04 -5.07 -18.14
CA ASP A 182 16.11 -6.53 -18.01
C ASP A 182 14.99 -7.08 -17.10
N PHE A 183 14.22 -6.20 -16.50
CA PHE A 183 13.06 -6.56 -15.70
C PHE A 183 11.91 -7.08 -16.58
N SER A 184 11.96 -6.74 -17.88
CA SER A 184 10.89 -6.98 -18.85
C SER A 184 11.04 -8.28 -19.65
N ARG A 185 12.18 -8.98 -19.59
CA ARG A 185 12.41 -10.13 -20.46
C ARG A 185 11.48 -11.32 -20.19
N ASN A 186 10.82 -11.33 -19.01
CA ASN A 186 9.83 -12.35 -18.67
C ASN A 186 8.42 -11.81 -18.40
N ARG A 187 8.18 -10.51 -18.65
CA ARG A 187 6.89 -9.89 -18.38
C ARG A 187 6.38 -9.18 -19.63
N LYS A 188 5.49 -9.81 -20.36
CA LYS A 188 4.64 -9.15 -21.36
C LYS A 188 3.72 -8.18 -20.61
N TYR A 189 4.15 -6.92 -20.43
CA TYR A 189 3.26 -5.85 -20.08
C TYR A 189 2.85 -5.13 -21.36
N PRO A 190 1.58 -5.08 -21.74
CA PRO A 190 1.15 -4.13 -22.75
C PRO A 190 1.34 -2.71 -22.19
N VAL A 191 2.00 -1.89 -22.98
CA VAL A 191 2.18 -0.43 -22.77
C VAL A 191 0.81 0.24 -22.83
#